data_681dfa70efc61bba7ad75aa35a8e8f01
#
_entry.id   681dfa70efc61bba7ad75aa35a8e8f01
#
_cell.length_a   1.000
_cell.length_b   1.000
_cell.length_c   1.000
_cell.angle_alpha   90.00
_cell.angle_beta   90.00
_cell.angle_gamma   90.00
#
_symmetry.space_group_name_H-M   'P 1'
#
loop_
_entity.id
_entity.type
_entity.pdbx_description
1 polymer ?
#
loop_
_entity_poly.entity_id
_entity_poly.type
_entity_poly.pdbx_seq_one_letter_code
_entity_poly.pdbx_strand_id
1 'polypeptide(L)'
;MESRRNVELSLLLLALILSVGAYVIVGLAADNEVPAGSAGYGATLAGLFLGAHLVLRWRAPQADPILLPGAALLNGLGLVMVRRLDYAEAAKENYRPEAPAQALWTVLGMAVFVAVILIVRDHRLLDRYRYTWLLLGVVLLMLPVLPVLGREINGAR
;
A
#
# COMPACT_ATOMS: atom_id res chain seq x y z
N MET A 1 -6.63 15.27 -22.43
CA MET A 1 -6.97 14.39 -21.26
C MET A 1 -6.29 13.01 -21.35
N GLU A 2 -6.24 12.38 -22.51
CA GLU A 2 -5.57 11.08 -22.69
C GLU A 2 -4.06 11.11 -22.33
N SER A 3 -3.36 12.18 -22.66
CA SER A 3 -1.93 12.34 -22.35
C SER A 3 -1.63 12.22 -20.83
N ARG A 4 -2.44 12.82 -19.96
CA ARG A 4 -2.24 12.75 -18.49
C ARG A 4 -2.42 11.34 -17.94
N ARG A 5 -3.41 10.60 -18.43
CA ARG A 5 -3.66 9.22 -18.01
C ARG A 5 -2.60 8.24 -18.53
N ASN A 6 -2.03 8.53 -19.69
CA ASN A 6 -0.91 7.75 -20.21
C ASN A 6 0.38 8.02 -19.44
N VAL A 7 0.62 9.27 -19.00
CA VAL A 7 1.74 9.60 -18.11
C VAL A 7 1.58 8.88 -16.77
N GLU A 8 0.38 8.88 -16.17
CA GLU A 8 0.11 8.11 -14.95
C GLU A 8 0.42 6.62 -15.13
N LEU A 9 -0.03 6.03 -16.24
CA LEU A 9 0.22 4.61 -16.51
C LEU A 9 1.72 4.32 -16.65
N SER A 10 2.47 5.15 -17.37
CA SER A 10 3.92 4.95 -17.53
C SER A 10 4.68 5.10 -16.20
N LEU A 11 4.33 6.09 -15.38
CA LEU A 11 4.89 6.24 -14.04
C LEU A 11 4.50 5.08 -13.13
N LEU A 12 3.26 4.59 -13.23
CA LEU A 12 2.78 3.45 -12.47
C LEU A 12 3.53 2.17 -12.83
N LEU A 13 3.73 1.92 -14.12
CA LEU A 13 4.53 0.77 -14.58
C LEU A 13 5.97 0.86 -14.07
N LEU A 14 6.58 2.05 -14.11
CA LEU A 14 7.91 2.26 -13.54
C LEU A 14 7.93 1.97 -12.03
N ALA A 15 6.95 2.47 -11.28
CA ALA A 15 6.82 2.22 -9.84
C ALA A 15 6.69 0.72 -9.52
N LEU A 16 5.88 -0.01 -10.30
CA LEU A 16 5.71 -1.45 -10.14
C LEU A 16 7.00 -2.22 -10.47
N ILE A 17 7.69 -1.86 -11.55
CA ILE A 17 8.97 -2.47 -11.93
C ILE A 17 10.01 -2.26 -10.81
N LEU A 18 10.12 -1.04 -10.28
CA LEU A 18 11.04 -0.74 -9.18
C LEU A 18 10.70 -1.53 -7.92
N SER A 19 9.42 -1.65 -7.57
CA SER A 19 8.97 -2.38 -6.39
C SER A 19 9.22 -3.89 -6.51
N VAL A 20 8.93 -4.48 -7.66
CA VAL A 20 9.20 -5.90 -7.93
C VAL A 20 10.70 -6.16 -8.00
N GLY A 21 11.46 -5.26 -8.65
CA GLY A 21 12.92 -5.36 -8.70
C GLY A 21 13.54 -5.32 -7.31
N ALA A 22 13.11 -4.40 -6.45
CA ALA A 22 13.56 -4.33 -5.06
C ALA A 22 13.22 -5.61 -4.27
N TYR A 23 12.02 -6.18 -4.48
CA TYR A 23 11.61 -7.43 -3.85
C TYR A 23 12.53 -8.60 -4.24
N VAL A 24 12.87 -8.71 -5.53
CA VAL A 24 13.79 -9.74 -6.05
C VAL A 24 15.20 -9.54 -5.50
N ILE A 25 15.70 -8.30 -5.47
CA ILE A 25 17.03 -7.98 -4.93
C ILE A 25 17.14 -8.37 -3.45
N VAL A 26 16.14 -8.08 -2.65
CA VAL A 26 16.13 -8.46 -1.22
C VAL A 26 16.15 -9.98 -1.05
N GLY A 27 15.40 -10.73 -1.86
CA GLY A 27 15.44 -12.19 -1.82
C GLY A 27 16.77 -12.77 -2.27
N LEU A 28 17.34 -12.25 -3.36
CA LEU A 28 18.67 -12.65 -3.82
C LEU A 28 19.76 -12.40 -2.78
N ALA A 29 19.65 -11.29 -2.05
CA ALA A 29 20.60 -10.96 -0.99
C ALA A 29 20.45 -11.83 0.25
N ALA A 30 19.25 -12.34 0.53
CA ALA A 30 18.97 -13.20 1.69
C ALA A 30 19.28 -14.68 1.42
N ASP A 31 18.77 -15.21 0.33
CA ASP A 31 18.74 -16.67 0.03
C ASP A 31 19.63 -17.06 -1.16
N ASN A 32 20.27 -16.11 -1.87
CA ASN A 32 20.97 -16.29 -3.15
C ASN A 32 20.08 -16.87 -4.28
N GLU A 33 18.77 -16.81 -4.12
CA GLU A 33 17.79 -17.32 -5.09
C GLU A 33 16.70 -16.30 -5.34
N VAL A 34 16.07 -16.37 -6.51
CA VAL A 34 14.89 -15.54 -6.80
C VAL A 34 13.73 -16.06 -5.96
N PRO A 35 13.09 -15.23 -5.11
CA PRO A 35 12.01 -15.69 -4.27
C PRO A 35 10.86 -16.30 -5.08
N ALA A 36 10.45 -17.51 -4.74
CA ALA A 36 9.34 -18.19 -5.41
C ALA A 36 8.03 -17.37 -5.42
N GLY A 37 7.85 -16.48 -4.44
CA GLY A 37 6.70 -15.59 -4.34
C GLY A 37 6.78 -14.29 -5.18
N SER A 38 7.89 -14.04 -5.91
CA SER A 38 8.10 -12.77 -6.63
C SER A 38 7.03 -12.49 -7.70
N ALA A 39 6.62 -13.53 -8.44
CA ALA A 39 5.54 -13.41 -9.43
C ALA A 39 4.19 -13.11 -8.78
N GLY A 40 3.86 -13.77 -7.66
CA GLY A 40 2.64 -13.51 -6.89
C GLY A 40 2.61 -12.10 -6.31
N TYR A 41 3.72 -11.65 -5.73
CA TYR A 41 3.87 -10.27 -5.24
C TYR A 41 3.65 -9.25 -6.36
N GLY A 42 4.36 -9.41 -7.49
CA GLY A 42 4.23 -8.53 -8.64
C GLY A 42 2.82 -8.52 -9.23
N ALA A 43 2.20 -9.69 -9.37
CA ALA A 43 0.84 -9.81 -9.88
C ALA A 43 -0.20 -9.15 -8.96
N THR A 44 -0.04 -9.30 -7.65
CA THR A 44 -0.93 -8.67 -6.65
C THR A 44 -0.82 -7.15 -6.71
N LEU A 45 0.40 -6.60 -6.66
CA LEU A 45 0.60 -5.15 -6.77
C LEU A 45 0.08 -4.63 -8.11
N ALA A 46 0.44 -5.27 -9.22
CA ALA A 46 -0.02 -4.88 -10.55
C ALA A 46 -1.55 -4.91 -10.64
N GLY A 47 -2.19 -5.97 -10.19
CA GLY A 47 -3.65 -6.10 -10.18
C GLY A 47 -4.34 -4.99 -9.39
N LEU A 48 -3.86 -4.71 -8.18
CA LEU A 48 -4.43 -3.68 -7.31
C LEU A 48 -4.27 -2.27 -7.92
N PHE A 49 -3.05 -1.90 -8.30
CA PHE A 49 -2.78 -0.53 -8.75
C PHE A 49 -3.22 -0.27 -10.18
N LEU A 50 -3.12 -1.25 -11.09
CA LEU A 50 -3.70 -1.12 -12.43
C LEU A 50 -5.23 -1.11 -12.39
N GLY A 51 -5.84 -1.90 -11.50
CA GLY A 51 -7.28 -1.84 -11.25
C GLY A 51 -7.71 -0.44 -10.76
N ALA A 52 -6.98 0.13 -9.79
CA ALA A 52 -7.21 1.49 -9.33
C ALA A 52 -7.01 2.53 -10.44
N HIS A 53 -5.98 2.38 -11.29
CA HIS A 53 -5.78 3.23 -12.47
C HIS A 53 -6.98 3.21 -13.42
N LEU A 54 -7.54 2.02 -13.69
CA LEU A 54 -8.73 1.90 -14.53
C LEU A 54 -9.94 2.61 -13.92
N VAL A 55 -10.15 2.47 -12.62
CA VAL A 55 -11.23 3.18 -11.91
C VAL A 55 -11.03 4.69 -11.96
N LEU A 56 -9.80 5.19 -11.72
CA LEU A 56 -9.48 6.62 -11.84
C LEU A 56 -9.68 7.14 -13.27
N ARG A 57 -9.25 6.38 -14.28
CA ARG A 57 -9.42 6.73 -15.68
C ARG A 57 -10.90 6.91 -16.06
N TRP A 58 -11.76 6.07 -15.48
CA TRP A 58 -13.19 6.11 -15.74
C TRP A 58 -13.92 7.15 -14.90
N ARG A 59 -13.61 7.25 -13.61
CA ARG A 59 -14.41 7.99 -12.64
C ARG A 59 -13.86 9.37 -12.32
N ALA A 60 -12.55 9.53 -12.33
CA ALA A 60 -11.84 10.75 -11.96
C ALA A 60 -10.73 11.12 -12.99
N PRO A 61 -11.10 11.39 -14.25
CA PRO A 61 -10.12 11.62 -15.33
C PRO A 61 -9.24 12.86 -15.10
N GLN A 62 -9.63 13.76 -14.20
CA GLN A 62 -8.90 14.99 -13.87
C GLN A 62 -7.99 14.84 -12.64
N ALA A 63 -7.99 13.67 -11.97
CA ALA A 63 -7.12 13.45 -10.82
C ALA A 63 -5.65 13.61 -11.20
N ASP A 64 -4.82 14.01 -10.22
CA ASP A 64 -3.38 14.19 -10.41
C ASP A 64 -2.72 12.86 -10.82
N PRO A 65 -1.96 12.83 -11.94
CA PRO A 65 -1.35 11.61 -12.46
C PRO A 65 -0.18 11.09 -11.61
N ILE A 66 0.33 11.86 -10.64
CA ILE A 66 1.49 11.49 -9.83
C ILE A 66 1.08 10.75 -8.56
N LEU A 67 -0.13 10.99 -8.04
CA LEU A 67 -0.55 10.46 -6.74
C LEU A 67 -0.61 8.93 -6.70
N LEU A 68 -1.23 8.31 -7.68
CA LEU A 68 -1.36 6.84 -7.70
C LEU A 68 -0.01 6.14 -7.90
N PRO A 69 0.86 6.54 -8.86
CA PRO A 69 2.21 5.98 -8.98
C PRO A 69 3.07 6.19 -7.74
N GLY A 70 3.00 7.38 -7.12
CA GLY A 70 3.70 7.66 -5.86
C GLY A 70 3.25 6.75 -4.73
N ALA A 71 1.94 6.56 -4.58
CA ALA A 71 1.39 5.62 -3.60
C ALA A 71 1.81 4.17 -3.90
N ALA A 72 1.83 3.75 -5.16
CA ALA A 72 2.27 2.42 -5.58
C ALA A 72 3.74 2.18 -5.22
N LEU A 73 4.61 3.15 -5.50
CA LEU A 73 6.03 3.06 -5.18
C LEU A 73 6.27 2.98 -3.68
N LEU A 74 5.67 3.89 -2.91
CA LEU A 74 5.83 3.91 -1.45
C LEU A 74 5.29 2.64 -0.79
N ASN A 75 4.12 2.17 -1.22
CA ASN A 75 3.54 0.93 -0.71
C ASN A 75 4.39 -0.29 -1.09
N GLY A 76 4.83 -0.37 -2.34
CA GLY A 76 5.67 -1.47 -2.83
C GLY A 76 7.01 -1.54 -2.09
N LEU A 77 7.70 -0.41 -1.94
CA LEU A 77 8.94 -0.34 -1.16
C LEU A 77 8.72 -0.63 0.32
N GLY A 78 7.61 -0.16 0.89
CA GLY A 78 7.21 -0.48 2.27
C GLY A 78 7.06 -1.99 2.50
N LEU A 79 6.37 -2.69 1.60
CA LEU A 79 6.25 -4.16 1.67
C LEU A 79 7.60 -4.86 1.56
N VAL A 80 8.49 -4.37 0.69
CA VAL A 80 9.86 -4.90 0.55
C VAL A 80 10.66 -4.71 1.83
N MET A 81 10.54 -3.55 2.48
CA MET A 81 11.21 -3.28 3.76
C MET A 81 10.70 -4.18 4.89
N VAL A 82 9.38 -4.37 4.99
CA VAL A 82 8.79 -5.30 5.97
C VAL A 82 9.31 -6.71 5.73
N ARG A 83 9.34 -7.18 4.48
CA ARG A 83 9.90 -8.49 4.15
C ARG A 83 11.38 -8.63 4.52
N ARG A 84 12.18 -7.58 4.28
CA ARG A 84 13.59 -7.57 4.68
C ARG A 84 13.74 -7.71 6.20
N LEU A 85 12.89 -7.07 6.98
CA LEU A 85 12.85 -7.21 8.43
C LEU A 85 12.43 -8.62 8.83
N ASP A 86 11.45 -9.20 8.13
CA ASP A 86 11.02 -10.58 8.34
C ASP A 86 12.20 -11.56 8.18
N TYR A 87 13.05 -11.39 7.16
CA TYR A 87 14.26 -12.18 6.99
C TYR A 87 15.26 -12.01 8.14
N ALA A 88 15.46 -10.77 8.60
CA ALA A 88 16.40 -10.47 9.70
C ALA A 88 15.93 -11.04 11.04
N GLU A 89 14.62 -11.19 11.24
CA GLU A 89 14.03 -11.65 12.49
C GLU A 89 13.63 -13.13 12.49
N ALA A 90 13.71 -13.81 11.33
CA ALA A 90 13.28 -15.20 11.17
C ALA A 90 13.96 -16.20 12.13
N ALA A 91 15.16 -15.87 12.64
CA ALA A 91 15.89 -16.71 13.60
C ALA A 91 15.43 -16.55 15.06
N LYS A 92 14.53 -15.59 15.36
CA LYS A 92 14.02 -15.37 16.72
C LYS A 92 12.97 -16.43 17.09
N GLU A 93 13.02 -16.88 18.33
CA GLU A 93 12.01 -17.78 18.89
C GLU A 93 10.63 -17.11 18.86
N ASN A 94 9.61 -17.85 18.40
CA ASN A 94 8.22 -17.36 18.24
C ASN A 94 8.02 -16.22 17.20
N TYR A 95 8.95 -16.05 16.26
CA TYR A 95 8.78 -15.08 15.19
C TYR A 95 7.54 -15.36 14.34
N ARG A 96 6.82 -14.30 13.98
CA ARG A 96 5.70 -14.34 13.02
C ARG A 96 5.96 -13.33 11.90
N PRO A 97 5.92 -13.73 10.62
CA PRO A 97 6.14 -12.81 9.51
C PRO A 97 5.04 -11.75 9.46
N GLU A 98 5.41 -10.49 9.33
CA GLU A 98 4.50 -9.33 9.25
C GLU A 98 4.15 -8.98 7.79
N ALA A 99 4.94 -9.40 6.81
CA ALA A 99 4.68 -9.10 5.39
C ALA A 99 3.30 -9.57 4.89
N PRO A 100 2.76 -10.76 5.27
CA PRO A 100 1.41 -11.15 4.87
C PRO A 100 0.32 -10.25 5.44
N ALA A 101 0.46 -9.83 6.71
CA ALA A 101 -0.48 -8.90 7.34
C ALA A 101 -0.45 -7.53 6.63
N GLN A 102 0.74 -7.01 6.34
CA GLN A 102 0.90 -5.76 5.60
C GLN A 102 0.30 -5.84 4.19
N ALA A 103 0.47 -6.96 3.49
CA ALA A 103 -0.16 -7.18 2.18
C ALA A 103 -1.70 -7.14 2.28
N LEU A 104 -2.28 -7.76 3.31
CA LEU A 104 -3.73 -7.71 3.56
C LEU A 104 -4.21 -6.27 3.80
N TRP A 105 -3.48 -5.49 4.61
CA TRP A 105 -3.80 -4.08 4.83
C TRP A 105 -3.70 -3.24 3.55
N THR A 106 -2.77 -3.56 2.66
CA THR A 106 -2.67 -2.93 1.32
C THR A 106 -3.93 -3.21 0.48
N VAL A 107 -4.39 -4.46 0.45
CA VAL A 107 -5.63 -4.84 -0.26
C VAL A 107 -6.82 -4.11 0.32
N LEU A 108 -6.95 -4.08 1.65
CA LEU A 108 -8.05 -3.40 2.34
C LEU A 108 -8.02 -1.88 2.06
N GLY A 109 -6.85 -1.26 2.18
CA GLY A 109 -6.67 0.18 1.88
C GLY A 109 -7.05 0.51 0.44
N MET A 110 -6.64 -0.34 -0.52
CA MET A 110 -7.00 -0.16 -1.93
C MET A 110 -8.50 -0.35 -2.16
N ALA A 111 -9.13 -1.32 -1.49
CA ALA A 111 -10.58 -1.52 -1.57
C ALA A 111 -11.34 -0.29 -1.05
N VAL A 112 -10.91 0.26 0.09
CA VAL A 112 -11.49 1.51 0.64
C VAL A 112 -11.27 2.68 -0.31
N PHE A 113 -10.06 2.84 -0.86
CA PHE A 113 -9.75 3.89 -1.83
C PHE A 113 -10.68 3.83 -3.05
N VAL A 114 -10.83 2.66 -3.65
CA VAL A 114 -11.74 2.44 -4.80
C VAL A 114 -13.19 2.69 -4.40
N ALA A 115 -13.61 2.21 -3.23
CA ALA A 115 -14.97 2.43 -2.73
C ALA A 115 -15.27 3.93 -2.56
N VAL A 116 -14.34 4.69 -1.99
CA VAL A 116 -14.49 6.15 -1.84
C VAL A 116 -14.66 6.82 -3.20
N ILE A 117 -13.84 6.48 -4.19
CA ILE A 117 -13.94 7.07 -5.55
C ILE A 117 -15.28 6.72 -6.23
N LEU A 118 -15.79 5.52 -6.01
CA LEU A 118 -17.05 5.08 -6.62
C LEU A 118 -18.28 5.68 -5.93
N ILE A 119 -18.27 5.80 -4.60
CA ILE A 119 -19.41 6.23 -3.78
C ILE A 119 -19.46 7.75 -3.66
N VAL A 120 -18.31 8.40 -3.40
CA VAL A 120 -18.26 9.84 -3.17
C VAL A 120 -18.28 10.58 -4.50
N ARG A 121 -19.46 11.07 -4.88
CA ARG A 121 -19.65 11.86 -6.11
C ARG A 121 -19.41 13.35 -5.89
N ASP A 122 -19.65 13.83 -4.67
CA ASP A 122 -19.53 15.23 -4.31
C ASP A 122 -18.52 15.42 -3.15
N HIS A 123 -17.37 16.03 -3.48
CA HIS A 123 -16.33 16.34 -2.51
C HIS A 123 -16.79 17.33 -1.41
N ARG A 124 -17.88 18.08 -1.65
CA ARG A 124 -18.48 18.98 -0.66
C ARG A 124 -18.97 18.24 0.58
N LEU A 125 -19.37 16.98 0.44
CA LEU A 125 -19.73 16.15 1.58
C LEU A 125 -18.54 15.89 2.51
N LEU A 126 -17.36 15.67 1.93
CA LEU A 126 -16.12 15.48 2.70
C LEU A 126 -15.72 16.78 3.40
N ASP A 127 -15.82 17.91 2.71
CA ASP A 127 -15.48 19.22 3.26
C ASP A 127 -16.43 19.62 4.39
N ARG A 128 -17.74 19.33 4.25
CA ARG A 128 -18.74 19.60 5.30
C ARG A 128 -18.43 18.88 6.61
N TYR A 129 -17.88 17.68 6.54
CA TYR A 129 -17.57 16.84 7.71
C TYR A 129 -16.06 16.78 8.02
N ARG A 130 -15.26 17.77 7.55
CA ARG A 130 -13.80 17.77 7.71
C ARG A 130 -13.33 17.60 9.16
N TYR A 131 -14.00 18.22 10.11
CA TYR A 131 -13.65 18.11 11.53
C TYR A 131 -14.04 16.74 12.12
N THR A 132 -15.13 16.15 11.66
CA THR A 132 -15.55 14.80 12.04
C THR A 132 -14.53 13.76 11.54
N TRP A 133 -14.06 13.90 10.28
CA TRP A 133 -13.03 13.05 9.72
C TRP A 133 -11.69 13.21 10.43
N LEU A 134 -11.32 14.45 10.77
CA LEU A 134 -10.12 14.75 11.54
C LEU A 134 -10.19 14.10 12.94
N LEU A 135 -11.31 14.28 13.64
CA LEU A 135 -11.52 13.66 14.96
C LEU A 135 -11.46 12.12 14.87
N LEU A 136 -12.13 11.55 13.89
CA LEU A 136 -12.10 10.10 13.64
C LEU A 136 -10.67 9.62 13.39
N GLY A 137 -9.90 10.33 12.57
CA GLY A 137 -8.50 10.01 12.30
C GLY A 137 -7.63 10.06 13.55
N VAL A 138 -7.79 11.11 14.38
CA VAL A 138 -7.06 11.22 15.66
C VAL A 138 -7.45 10.09 16.62
N VAL A 139 -8.73 9.75 16.73
CA VAL A 139 -9.19 8.63 17.56
C VAL A 139 -8.59 7.32 17.08
N LEU A 140 -8.60 7.06 15.77
CA LEU A 140 -8.00 5.85 15.19
C LEU A 140 -6.48 5.77 15.42
N LEU A 141 -5.77 6.91 15.36
CA LEU A 141 -4.34 6.97 15.65
C LEU A 141 -4.02 6.74 17.14
N MET A 142 -4.94 7.11 18.05
CA MET A 142 -4.79 6.87 19.49
C MET A 142 -5.13 5.42 19.89
N LEU A 143 -5.83 4.69 19.04
CA LEU A 143 -6.33 3.34 19.31
C LEU A 143 -5.21 2.34 19.65
N PRO A 144 -4.05 2.31 18.95
CA PRO A 144 -2.92 1.44 19.30
C PRO A 144 -2.25 1.78 20.64
N VAL A 145 -2.40 3.01 21.15
CA VAL A 145 -1.83 3.44 22.43
C VAL A 145 -2.61 2.89 23.61
N LEU A 146 -3.86 2.46 23.40
CA LEU A 146 -4.69 1.88 24.47
C LEU A 146 -4.17 0.51 24.87
N PRO A 147 -4.01 0.25 26.19
CA PRO A 147 -3.39 -0.99 26.69
C PRO A 147 -4.13 -2.27 26.34
N VAL A 148 -5.42 -2.18 25.96
CA VAL A 148 -6.26 -3.33 25.58
C VAL A 148 -6.11 -3.70 24.10
N LEU A 149 -5.80 -2.74 23.23
CA LEU A 149 -5.77 -2.90 21.77
C LEU A 149 -4.36 -2.80 21.18
N GLY A 150 -3.44 -2.16 21.88
CA GLY A 150 -2.05 -2.01 21.47
C GLY A 150 -1.23 -3.27 21.72
N ARG A 151 -0.42 -3.67 20.74
CA ARG A 151 0.58 -4.75 20.88
C ARG A 151 1.90 -4.15 21.37
N GLU A 152 2.48 -4.71 22.41
CA GLU A 152 3.82 -4.34 22.84
C GLU A 152 4.85 -4.94 21.88
N ILE A 153 5.72 -4.08 21.34
CA ILE A 153 6.85 -4.48 20.51
C ILE A 153 8.10 -3.89 21.15
N ASN A 154 9.02 -4.75 21.63
CA ASN A 154 10.28 -4.35 22.25
C ASN A 154 10.11 -3.34 23.42
N GLY A 155 9.03 -3.44 24.20
CA GLY A 155 8.77 -2.53 25.34
C GLY A 155 8.14 -1.19 24.95
N ALA A 156 7.82 -0.96 23.68
CA ALA A 156 7.10 0.21 23.21
C ALA A 156 5.67 -0.16 22.80
N ARG A 157 4.73 0.75 23.09
CA ARG A 157 3.32 0.64 22.70
C ARG A 157 2.97 1.67 21.63
#